data_dc82c34dee8b45f1233c52e56b0858ef
#
_entry.id   dc82c34dee8b45f1233c52e56b0858ef
#
_cell.length_a   1.000
_cell.length_b   1.000
_cell.length_c   1.000
_cell.angle_alpha   90.00
_cell.angle_beta   90.00
_cell.angle_gamma   90.00
#
_symmetry.space_group_name_H-M   'P 1'
#
loop_
_entity.id
_entity.type
_entity.pdbx_description
1 polymer ?
#
loop_
_entity_poly.entity_id
_entity_poly.type
_entity_poly.pdbx_seq_one_letter_code
_entity_poly.pdbx_strand_id
1 'polypeptide(L)'
;MRFEDLVYERPDFDGLVGEISSLLDGLSRSKDREEFFSLHKKIEDSFLKIDELYNIVSIRNSINTKDEFYDGELKLFYEHMPRFDELKHRLGTIRLESKFRSDFEEKYGKTITMRDKLQEDTFDPSIMEDRVSESKLVNEYYKLTGGAEIEFRGEIKNISGLLAITQDRDRDTRREAFEALNGWFAANMESLDRIYDDLVKIRTKIANKLGFETYTPVAYKLMGRLDWDSSDAKKYREQILEHIVPLSQKIYADQAQRIGIENMKYFDLPLSFLSGNPKPIGDEDLLVAKALEMYKELSEETGEFFEAMIDKGMMDLTTKDGKAPGGYMTSLPLTQMPFIFSNFNGTSGDVDVLTHEAGHAFQGYLTRDMYPSENNDLTMEIAETHSMSMEFFTHPWMEKFFGEDSEKYYYDHIASAIKFIPYGASIDEFQEYVYANPSASPKERRAKYREIEKKYLPHLDYDGNEYLENGGRWQRQLHLYTDPFYYIDYTIAQINAFQYFVMDMENHEKAWDSYIKLCKISAKLPTKKALKEVGLESPFDDGTIEKILPKLTSYLGSLDKEKIK
;
A
#
# COMPACT_ATOMS: atom_id res chain seq x y z
N MET A 1 5.13 -28.77 1.35
CA MET A 1 3.65 -28.80 1.19
C MET A 1 3.32 -27.62 0.33
N ARG A 2 2.51 -27.81 -0.71
CA ARG A 2 2.05 -26.72 -1.60
C ARG A 2 0.86 -26.02 -0.97
N PHE A 3 0.59 -24.77 -1.36
CA PHE A 3 -0.57 -24.01 -0.85
C PHE A 3 -1.90 -24.74 -1.10
N GLU A 4 -2.05 -25.35 -2.25
CA GLU A 4 -3.25 -26.15 -2.61
C GLU A 4 -3.49 -27.33 -1.68
N ASP A 5 -2.40 -27.91 -1.09
CA ASP A 5 -2.45 -29.06 -0.18
C ASP A 5 -2.70 -28.65 1.29
N LEU A 6 -2.70 -27.36 1.61
CA LEU A 6 -2.95 -26.90 2.98
C LEU A 6 -4.38 -27.27 3.39
N VAL A 7 -4.48 -28.03 4.49
CA VAL A 7 -5.79 -28.42 5.02
C VAL A 7 -6.38 -27.27 5.83
N TYR A 8 -7.58 -26.84 5.47
CA TYR A 8 -8.35 -25.91 6.29
C TYR A 8 -9.39 -26.68 7.10
N GLU A 9 -9.37 -26.47 8.41
CA GLU A 9 -10.41 -26.91 9.32
C GLU A 9 -10.94 -25.69 10.07
N ARG A 10 -12.28 -25.54 10.10
CA ARG A 10 -12.91 -24.44 10.82
C ARG A 10 -12.45 -24.45 12.28
N PRO A 11 -11.90 -23.33 12.80
CA PRO A 11 -11.50 -23.26 14.21
C PRO A 11 -12.71 -23.29 15.14
N ASP A 12 -12.52 -23.86 16.33
CA ASP A 12 -13.42 -23.63 17.46
C ASP A 12 -13.13 -22.22 18.03
N PHE A 13 -13.84 -21.22 17.48
CA PHE A 13 -13.66 -19.82 17.86
C PHE A 13 -13.89 -19.58 19.36
N ASP A 14 -14.93 -20.20 19.93
CA ASP A 14 -15.24 -20.03 21.37
C ASP A 14 -14.20 -20.69 22.26
N GLY A 15 -13.74 -21.88 21.88
CA GLY A 15 -12.66 -22.58 22.55
C GLY A 15 -11.35 -21.78 22.54
N LEU A 16 -10.95 -21.25 21.38
CA LEU A 16 -9.74 -20.44 21.25
C LEU A 16 -9.81 -19.12 22.05
N VAL A 17 -10.96 -18.42 22.00
CA VAL A 17 -11.17 -17.20 22.81
C VAL A 17 -11.07 -17.53 24.30
N GLY A 18 -11.66 -18.65 24.76
CA GLY A 18 -11.57 -19.09 26.16
C GLY A 18 -10.15 -19.47 26.58
N GLU A 19 -9.41 -20.17 25.70
CA GLU A 19 -8.00 -20.53 25.91
C GLU A 19 -7.13 -19.28 26.05
N ILE A 20 -7.18 -18.36 25.09
CA ILE A 20 -6.38 -17.14 25.11
C ILE A 20 -6.74 -16.27 26.32
N SER A 21 -8.04 -16.13 26.66
CA SER A 21 -8.48 -15.40 27.84
C SER A 21 -7.89 -15.98 29.13
N SER A 22 -7.87 -17.31 29.27
CA SER A 22 -7.27 -17.99 30.42
C SER A 22 -5.76 -17.78 30.51
N LEU A 23 -5.07 -17.82 29.36
CA LEU A 23 -3.63 -17.53 29.28
C LEU A 23 -3.32 -16.08 29.65
N LEU A 24 -4.13 -15.10 29.20
CA LEU A 24 -4.02 -13.68 29.56
C LEU A 24 -4.25 -13.46 31.06
N ASP A 25 -5.21 -14.16 31.66
CA ASP A 25 -5.41 -14.14 33.11
C ASP A 25 -4.18 -14.68 33.87
N GLY A 26 -3.57 -15.73 33.36
CA GLY A 26 -2.31 -16.26 33.88
C GLY A 26 -1.17 -15.25 33.75
N LEU A 27 -1.02 -14.66 32.54
CA LEU A 27 0.02 -13.67 32.23
C LEU A 27 -0.06 -12.45 33.17
N SER A 28 -1.26 -11.92 33.42
CA SER A 28 -1.45 -10.77 34.31
C SER A 28 -1.08 -11.05 35.79
N ARG A 29 -1.10 -12.35 36.17
CA ARG A 29 -0.78 -12.80 37.55
C ARG A 29 0.58 -13.46 37.64
N SER A 30 1.39 -13.43 36.59
CA SER A 30 2.69 -14.09 36.55
C SER A 30 3.60 -13.63 37.69
N LYS A 31 4.26 -14.59 38.36
CA LYS A 31 5.04 -14.34 39.56
C LYS A 31 6.49 -14.01 39.26
N ASP A 32 7.04 -14.62 38.24
CA ASP A 32 8.42 -14.47 37.80
C ASP A 32 8.52 -14.27 36.29
N ARG A 33 9.73 -13.95 35.87
CA ARG A 33 10.06 -13.65 34.47
C ARG A 33 9.85 -14.85 33.54
N GLU A 34 10.21 -16.04 33.97
CA GLU A 34 10.12 -17.23 33.12
C GLU A 34 8.66 -17.59 32.83
N GLU A 35 7.81 -17.55 33.85
CA GLU A 35 6.36 -17.74 33.71
C GLU A 35 5.76 -16.71 32.76
N PHE A 36 6.14 -15.42 32.91
CA PHE A 36 5.66 -14.35 32.03
C PHE A 36 5.99 -14.62 30.57
N PHE A 37 7.25 -14.89 30.23
CA PHE A 37 7.65 -15.14 28.85
C PHE A 37 7.09 -16.46 28.28
N SER A 38 6.93 -17.49 29.12
CA SER A 38 6.33 -18.76 28.70
C SER A 38 4.85 -18.59 28.34
N LEU A 39 4.09 -17.86 29.16
CA LEU A 39 2.69 -17.57 28.88
C LEU A 39 2.52 -16.67 27.67
N HIS A 40 3.36 -15.61 27.55
CA HIS A 40 3.35 -14.73 26.38
C HIS A 40 3.54 -15.52 25.10
N LYS A 41 4.51 -16.46 25.07
CA LYS A 41 4.72 -17.29 23.89
C LYS A 41 3.50 -18.15 23.54
N LYS A 42 2.85 -18.76 24.52
CA LYS A 42 1.65 -19.57 24.27
C LYS A 42 0.49 -18.74 23.70
N ILE A 43 0.31 -17.52 24.21
CA ILE A 43 -0.71 -16.59 23.70
C ILE A 43 -0.45 -16.27 22.24
N GLU A 44 0.80 -15.97 21.91
CA GLU A 44 1.20 -15.69 20.53
C GLU A 44 1.01 -16.89 19.62
N ASP A 45 1.45 -18.09 20.04
CA ASP A 45 1.25 -19.32 19.26
C ASP A 45 -0.26 -19.55 18.94
N SER A 46 -1.17 -19.16 19.87
CA SER A 46 -2.62 -19.24 19.63
C SER A 46 -3.12 -18.18 18.65
N PHE A 47 -2.57 -16.95 18.68
CA PHE A 47 -2.87 -15.93 17.67
C PHE A 47 -2.37 -16.31 16.28
N LEU A 48 -1.13 -16.80 16.15
CA LEU A 48 -0.58 -17.24 14.87
C LEU A 48 -1.42 -18.36 14.23
N LYS A 49 -2.03 -19.22 15.04
CA LYS A 49 -2.93 -20.27 14.53
C LYS A 49 -4.21 -19.69 13.91
N ILE A 50 -4.82 -18.69 14.55
CA ILE A 50 -6.03 -18.08 13.99
C ILE A 50 -5.70 -17.21 12.76
N ASP A 51 -4.58 -16.51 12.77
CA ASP A 51 -4.11 -15.69 11.65
C ASP A 51 -3.80 -16.57 10.42
N GLU A 52 -3.15 -17.75 10.60
CA GLU A 52 -2.93 -18.72 9.52
C GLU A 52 -4.24 -19.17 8.87
N LEU A 53 -5.20 -19.59 9.68
CA LEU A 53 -6.48 -20.09 9.18
C LEU A 53 -7.29 -18.99 8.47
N TYR A 54 -7.27 -17.78 9.01
CA TYR A 54 -7.89 -16.61 8.38
C TYR A 54 -7.26 -16.33 7.01
N ASN A 55 -5.93 -16.32 6.92
CA ASN A 55 -5.22 -16.02 5.69
C ASN A 55 -5.45 -17.10 4.62
N ILE A 56 -5.48 -18.39 4.98
CA ILE A 56 -5.85 -19.47 4.04
C ILE A 56 -7.25 -19.24 3.45
N VAL A 57 -8.25 -18.93 4.29
CA VAL A 57 -9.62 -18.65 3.85
C VAL A 57 -9.69 -17.41 2.97
N SER A 58 -9.03 -16.33 3.39
CA SER A 58 -9.00 -15.06 2.67
C SER A 58 -8.37 -15.22 1.28
N ILE A 59 -7.23 -15.90 1.19
CA ILE A 59 -6.56 -16.17 -0.10
C ILE A 59 -7.48 -17.00 -1.01
N ARG A 60 -8.03 -18.10 -0.51
CA ARG A 60 -8.89 -18.97 -1.33
C ARG A 60 -10.17 -18.27 -1.78
N ASN A 61 -10.77 -17.46 -0.93
CA ASN A 61 -11.90 -16.61 -1.32
C ASN A 61 -11.49 -15.57 -2.36
N SER A 62 -10.33 -14.92 -2.22
CA SER A 62 -9.81 -13.97 -3.22
C SER A 62 -9.55 -14.63 -4.59
N ILE A 63 -9.04 -15.86 -4.60
CA ILE A 63 -8.81 -16.64 -5.82
C ILE A 63 -10.13 -16.98 -6.53
N ASN A 64 -11.22 -17.25 -5.77
CA ASN A 64 -12.54 -17.54 -6.31
C ASN A 64 -13.65 -17.02 -5.39
N THR A 65 -14.10 -15.79 -5.63
CA THR A 65 -15.19 -15.14 -4.86
C THR A 65 -16.55 -15.79 -5.06
N LYS A 66 -16.68 -16.74 -6.02
CA LYS A 66 -17.90 -17.51 -6.28
C LYS A 66 -17.95 -18.83 -5.48
N ASP A 67 -16.89 -19.15 -4.73
CA ASP A 67 -16.85 -20.33 -3.87
C ASP A 67 -17.67 -20.05 -2.60
N GLU A 68 -18.87 -20.62 -2.54
CA GLU A 68 -19.81 -20.44 -1.43
C GLU A 68 -19.26 -20.95 -0.08
N PHE A 69 -18.35 -21.94 -0.10
CA PHE A 69 -17.74 -22.44 1.14
C PHE A 69 -16.80 -21.40 1.73
N TYR A 70 -15.82 -20.92 0.96
CA TYR A 70 -14.85 -19.94 1.46
C TYR A 70 -15.46 -18.56 1.71
N ASP A 71 -16.48 -18.16 0.94
CA ASP A 71 -17.28 -16.96 1.24
C ASP A 71 -18.00 -17.09 2.59
N GLY A 72 -18.59 -18.26 2.86
CA GLY A 72 -19.22 -18.56 4.14
C GLY A 72 -18.23 -18.57 5.32
N GLU A 73 -17.05 -19.19 5.15
CA GLU A 73 -15.99 -19.22 6.17
C GLU A 73 -15.43 -17.82 6.45
N LEU A 74 -15.19 -17.00 5.41
CA LEU A 74 -14.71 -15.64 5.59
C LEU A 74 -15.69 -14.76 6.38
N LYS A 75 -16.99 -14.91 6.14
CA LYS A 75 -18.03 -14.24 6.94
C LYS A 75 -17.99 -14.64 8.40
N LEU A 76 -17.77 -15.93 8.70
CA LEU A 76 -17.60 -16.39 10.08
C LEU A 76 -16.36 -15.75 10.75
N PHE A 77 -15.25 -15.66 10.03
CA PHE A 77 -14.08 -14.92 10.55
C PHE A 77 -14.43 -13.47 10.86
N TYR A 78 -15.10 -12.74 9.96
CA TYR A 78 -15.51 -11.36 10.20
C TYR A 78 -16.42 -11.20 11.44
N GLU A 79 -17.26 -12.20 11.75
CA GLU A 79 -18.08 -12.19 12.94
C GLU A 79 -17.28 -12.40 14.23
N HIS A 80 -16.19 -13.17 14.18
CA HIS A 80 -15.42 -13.55 15.36
C HIS A 80 -14.14 -12.73 15.59
N MET A 81 -13.50 -12.18 14.52
CA MET A 81 -12.24 -11.44 14.63
C MET A 81 -12.27 -10.28 15.64
N PRO A 82 -13.35 -9.49 15.81
CA PRO A 82 -13.40 -8.45 16.83
C PRO A 82 -13.12 -8.94 18.26
N ARG A 83 -13.45 -10.20 18.55
CA ARG A 83 -13.15 -10.82 19.87
C ARG A 83 -11.66 -11.08 20.04
N PHE A 84 -10.97 -11.47 18.96
CA PHE A 84 -9.51 -11.66 18.98
C PHE A 84 -8.78 -10.31 19.06
N ASP A 85 -9.30 -9.27 18.40
CA ASP A 85 -8.76 -7.91 18.49
C ASP A 85 -8.85 -7.37 19.93
N GLU A 86 -9.95 -7.63 20.63
CA GLU A 86 -10.08 -7.32 22.07
C GLU A 86 -9.03 -8.05 22.91
N LEU A 87 -8.75 -9.32 22.60
CA LEU A 87 -7.72 -10.10 23.29
C LEU A 87 -6.31 -9.61 22.98
N LYS A 88 -6.03 -9.20 21.73
CA LYS A 88 -4.76 -8.55 21.36
C LYS A 88 -4.57 -7.24 22.10
N HIS A 89 -5.61 -6.41 22.16
CA HIS A 89 -5.59 -5.17 22.96
C HIS A 89 -5.33 -5.46 24.45
N ARG A 90 -6.00 -6.44 25.03
CA ARG A 90 -5.79 -6.86 26.42
C ARG A 90 -4.35 -7.35 26.66
N LEU A 91 -3.74 -8.06 25.73
CA LEU A 91 -2.32 -8.45 25.78
C LEU A 91 -1.41 -7.22 25.87
N GLY A 92 -1.66 -6.21 25.04
CA GLY A 92 -0.93 -4.93 25.05
C GLY A 92 -1.04 -4.23 26.41
N THR A 93 -2.25 -4.10 26.95
CA THR A 93 -2.48 -3.53 28.31
C THR A 93 -1.71 -4.28 29.39
N ILE A 94 -1.76 -5.63 29.39
CA ILE A 94 -1.00 -6.44 30.36
C ILE A 94 0.51 -6.20 30.23
N ARG A 95 1.06 -6.09 29.00
CA ARG A 95 2.48 -5.77 28.79
C ARG A 95 2.84 -4.40 29.38
N LEU A 96 2.02 -3.38 29.14
CA LEU A 96 2.25 -2.01 29.62
C LEU A 96 2.23 -1.91 31.15
N GLU A 97 1.32 -2.63 31.81
CA GLU A 97 1.15 -2.62 33.26
C GLU A 97 2.07 -3.61 33.99
N SER A 98 2.70 -4.53 33.28
CA SER A 98 3.50 -5.60 33.88
C SER A 98 4.77 -5.06 34.55
N LYS A 99 5.08 -5.60 35.75
CA LYS A 99 6.40 -5.41 36.38
C LYS A 99 7.56 -5.94 35.55
N PHE A 100 7.30 -6.81 34.56
CA PHE A 100 8.28 -7.36 33.61
C PHE A 100 8.38 -6.59 32.30
N ARG A 101 7.71 -5.43 32.19
CA ARG A 101 7.77 -4.59 30.99
C ARG A 101 9.21 -4.26 30.58
N SER A 102 10.04 -3.86 31.54
CA SER A 102 11.45 -3.53 31.24
C SER A 102 12.25 -4.72 30.71
N ASP A 103 12.00 -5.92 31.26
CA ASP A 103 12.62 -7.16 30.77
C ASP A 103 12.14 -7.51 29.34
N PHE A 104 10.86 -7.25 29.04
CA PHE A 104 10.28 -7.46 27.73
C PHE A 104 10.89 -6.50 26.70
N GLU A 105 10.96 -5.21 27.03
CA GLU A 105 11.55 -4.16 26.19
C GLU A 105 13.06 -4.36 25.97
N GLU A 106 13.79 -4.84 26.97
CA GLU A 106 15.21 -5.20 26.83
C GLU A 106 15.41 -6.34 25.83
N LYS A 107 14.56 -7.37 25.89
CA LYS A 107 14.68 -8.58 25.09
C LYS A 107 14.18 -8.38 23.65
N TYR A 108 13.07 -7.68 23.42
CA TYR A 108 12.35 -7.62 22.14
C TYR A 108 12.30 -6.23 21.52
N GLY A 109 12.81 -5.21 22.20
CA GLY A 109 12.72 -3.81 21.78
C GLY A 109 11.49 -3.10 22.35
N LYS A 110 11.55 -1.77 22.31
CA LYS A 110 10.48 -0.90 22.87
C LYS A 110 9.32 -0.66 21.91
N THR A 111 9.49 -0.99 20.63
CA THR A 111 8.53 -0.60 19.60
C THR A 111 7.17 -1.27 19.81
N ILE A 112 7.14 -2.53 20.28
CA ILE A 112 5.89 -3.23 20.60
C ILE A 112 5.11 -2.47 21.70
N THR A 113 5.75 -2.16 22.81
CA THR A 113 5.08 -1.43 23.92
C THR A 113 4.73 0.01 23.57
N MET A 114 5.47 0.65 22.66
CA MET A 114 5.09 1.94 22.09
C MET A 114 3.80 1.82 21.24
N ARG A 115 3.66 0.76 20.44
CA ARG A 115 2.43 0.49 19.67
C ARG A 115 1.26 0.11 20.58
N ASP A 116 1.50 -0.71 21.60
CA ASP A 116 0.49 -0.97 22.64
C ASP A 116 -0.07 0.33 23.21
N LYS A 117 0.80 1.32 23.44
CA LYS A 117 0.36 2.64 23.93
C LYS A 117 -0.46 3.42 22.89
N LEU A 118 -0.13 3.34 21.59
CA LEU A 118 -0.98 3.94 20.55
C LEU A 118 -2.36 3.29 20.52
N GLN A 119 -2.43 1.97 20.69
CA GLN A 119 -3.70 1.25 20.75
C GLN A 119 -4.54 1.66 21.98
N GLU A 120 -3.95 1.81 23.16
CA GLU A 120 -4.65 2.36 24.32
C GLU A 120 -5.23 3.76 24.05
N ASP A 121 -4.44 4.63 23.42
CA ASP A 121 -4.85 6.01 23.11
C ASP A 121 -5.98 6.09 22.07
N THR A 122 -6.20 5.03 21.28
CA THR A 122 -7.17 4.98 20.17
C THR A 122 -8.32 3.99 20.41
N PHE A 123 -8.40 3.39 21.59
CA PHE A 123 -9.46 2.47 21.95
C PHE A 123 -10.25 2.97 23.17
N ASP A 124 -11.58 2.93 23.06
CA ASP A 124 -12.53 3.11 24.16
C ASP A 124 -13.82 2.35 23.79
N PRO A 125 -14.44 1.60 24.73
CA PRO A 125 -15.69 0.89 24.43
C PRO A 125 -16.81 1.79 23.87
N SER A 126 -16.82 3.07 24.20
CA SER A 126 -17.83 4.02 23.70
C SER A 126 -17.77 4.29 22.20
N ILE A 127 -16.65 3.97 21.52
CA ILE A 127 -16.50 4.18 20.07
C ILE A 127 -16.93 2.95 19.24
N MET A 128 -17.21 1.80 19.85
CA MET A 128 -17.43 0.54 19.12
C MET A 128 -18.60 0.63 18.13
N GLU A 129 -19.75 1.23 18.53
CA GLU A 129 -20.89 1.44 17.62
C GLU A 129 -20.54 2.37 16.45
N ASP A 130 -19.69 3.37 16.69
CA ASP A 130 -19.23 4.29 15.67
C ASP A 130 -18.29 3.59 14.67
N ARG A 131 -17.40 2.71 15.16
CA ARG A 131 -16.55 1.86 14.28
C ARG A 131 -17.36 0.92 13.39
N VAL A 132 -18.40 0.29 13.94
CA VAL A 132 -19.34 -0.53 13.14
C VAL A 132 -20.03 0.31 12.06
N SER A 133 -20.41 1.55 12.40
CA SER A 133 -21.05 2.45 11.45
C SER A 133 -20.07 2.94 10.38
N GLU A 134 -18.81 3.23 10.74
CA GLU A 134 -17.72 3.55 9.82
C GLU A 134 -17.50 2.41 8.82
N SER A 135 -17.38 1.16 9.29
CA SER A 135 -17.21 -0.02 8.43
C SER A 135 -18.36 -0.21 7.44
N LYS A 136 -19.61 0.09 7.84
CA LYS A 136 -20.76 0.03 6.95
C LYS A 136 -20.67 1.06 5.82
N LEU A 137 -20.21 2.28 6.12
CA LEU A 137 -20.02 3.34 5.12
C LEU A 137 -18.88 3.00 4.15
N VAL A 138 -17.78 2.44 4.64
CA VAL A 138 -16.68 1.94 3.81
C VAL A 138 -17.18 0.85 2.86
N ASN A 139 -17.96 -0.12 3.37
CA ASN A 139 -18.55 -1.17 2.55
C ASN A 139 -19.56 -0.62 1.52
N GLU A 140 -20.27 0.46 1.83
CA GLU A 140 -21.15 1.13 0.87
C GLU A 140 -20.35 1.71 -0.31
N TYR A 141 -19.19 2.32 -0.05
CA TYR A 141 -18.28 2.78 -1.10
C TYR A 141 -17.78 1.62 -1.98
N TYR A 142 -17.34 0.51 -1.36
CA TYR A 142 -16.91 -0.67 -2.11
C TYR A 142 -18.01 -1.25 -3.00
N LYS A 143 -19.25 -1.34 -2.48
CA LYS A 143 -20.39 -1.84 -3.27
C LYS A 143 -20.74 -0.92 -4.43
N LEU A 144 -20.70 0.41 -4.19
CA LEU A 144 -20.99 1.38 -5.23
C LEU A 144 -19.96 1.31 -6.36
N THR A 145 -18.67 1.34 -6.02
CA THR A 145 -17.58 1.35 -7.03
C THR A 145 -17.35 -0.02 -7.66
N GLY A 146 -17.42 -1.10 -6.88
CA GLY A 146 -17.27 -2.46 -7.38
C GLY A 146 -18.44 -2.93 -8.26
N GLY A 147 -19.64 -2.40 -8.02
CA GLY A 147 -20.82 -2.64 -8.85
C GLY A 147 -20.96 -1.69 -10.05
N ALA A 148 -19.93 -0.92 -10.40
CA ALA A 148 -20.01 0.03 -11.51
C ALA A 148 -20.19 -0.68 -12.86
N GLU A 149 -21.29 -0.36 -13.55
CA GLU A 149 -21.60 -0.76 -14.91
C GLU A 149 -21.56 0.46 -15.82
N ILE A 150 -20.57 0.53 -16.70
CA ILE A 150 -20.31 1.68 -17.57
C ILE A 150 -20.42 1.23 -19.03
N GLU A 151 -21.38 1.78 -19.76
CA GLU A 151 -21.52 1.50 -21.18
C GLU A 151 -20.39 2.19 -21.94
N PHE A 152 -19.66 1.42 -22.75
CA PHE A 152 -18.61 1.90 -23.62
C PHE A 152 -18.63 1.16 -24.96
N ARG A 153 -18.98 1.87 -26.03
CA ARG A 153 -19.03 1.35 -27.40
C ARG A 153 -19.87 0.08 -27.55
N GLY A 154 -21.00 0.01 -26.84
CA GLY A 154 -21.94 -1.12 -26.89
C GLY A 154 -21.62 -2.29 -25.97
N GLU A 155 -20.59 -2.16 -25.14
CA GLU A 155 -20.22 -3.13 -24.10
C GLU A 155 -20.32 -2.52 -22.71
N ILE A 156 -20.63 -3.33 -21.72
CA ILE A 156 -20.57 -2.92 -20.30
C ILE A 156 -19.20 -3.22 -19.75
N LYS A 157 -18.57 -2.20 -19.18
CA LYS A 157 -17.27 -2.28 -18.51
C LYS A 157 -17.39 -1.88 -17.05
N ASN A 158 -16.54 -2.43 -16.19
CA ASN A 158 -16.30 -1.90 -14.86
C ASN A 158 -15.22 -0.79 -14.89
N ILE A 159 -14.97 -0.15 -13.76
CA ILE A 159 -13.98 0.93 -13.63
C ILE A 159 -12.58 0.47 -14.11
N SER A 160 -12.13 -0.70 -13.66
CA SER A 160 -10.79 -1.23 -14.01
C SER A 160 -10.65 -1.54 -15.50
N GLY A 161 -11.70 -2.14 -16.10
CA GLY A 161 -11.71 -2.42 -17.52
C GLY A 161 -11.67 -1.15 -18.38
N LEU A 162 -12.30 -0.08 -17.91
CA LEU A 162 -12.27 1.21 -18.60
C LEU A 162 -10.92 1.92 -18.44
N LEU A 163 -10.30 1.82 -17.24
CA LEU A 163 -8.95 2.35 -16.99
C LEU A 163 -7.90 1.74 -17.92
N ALA A 164 -7.99 0.45 -18.25
CA ALA A 164 -7.11 -0.18 -19.22
C ALA A 164 -7.24 0.47 -20.63
N ILE A 165 -8.46 0.83 -21.05
CA ILE A 165 -8.72 1.49 -22.33
C ILE A 165 -8.18 2.94 -22.35
N THR A 166 -8.07 3.60 -21.20
CA THR A 166 -7.50 4.96 -21.13
C THR A 166 -6.03 5.03 -21.55
N GLN A 167 -5.35 3.91 -21.74
CA GLN A 167 -3.98 3.82 -22.25
C GLN A 167 -3.91 3.50 -23.76
N ASP A 168 -5.05 3.45 -24.46
CA ASP A 168 -5.08 3.15 -25.90
C ASP A 168 -4.26 4.18 -26.69
N ARG A 169 -3.65 3.74 -27.80
CA ARG A 169 -2.86 4.60 -28.69
C ARG A 169 -3.72 5.61 -29.44
N ASP A 170 -4.98 5.25 -29.73
CA ASP A 170 -5.93 6.15 -30.37
C ASP A 170 -6.43 7.20 -29.39
N ARG A 171 -6.21 8.48 -29.71
CA ARG A 171 -6.52 9.60 -28.84
C ARG A 171 -8.02 9.75 -28.57
N ASP A 172 -8.84 9.50 -29.58
CA ASP A 172 -10.30 9.61 -29.44
C ASP A 172 -10.83 8.49 -28.54
N THR A 173 -10.29 7.29 -28.67
CA THR A 173 -10.60 6.16 -27.79
C THR A 173 -10.26 6.48 -26.34
N ARG A 174 -9.08 7.05 -26.06
CA ARG A 174 -8.72 7.46 -24.69
C ARG A 174 -9.69 8.51 -24.15
N ARG A 175 -10.01 9.55 -24.95
CA ARG A 175 -10.94 10.61 -24.55
C ARG A 175 -12.30 10.03 -24.21
N GLU A 176 -12.89 9.23 -25.09
CA GLU A 176 -14.21 8.61 -24.88
C GLU A 176 -14.21 7.72 -23.64
N ALA A 177 -13.14 6.94 -23.38
CA ALA A 177 -13.01 6.12 -22.18
C ALA A 177 -12.98 6.95 -20.90
N PHE A 178 -12.24 8.07 -20.89
CA PHE A 178 -12.26 9.00 -19.76
C PHE A 178 -13.59 9.74 -19.58
N GLU A 179 -14.23 10.11 -20.69
CA GLU A 179 -15.56 10.73 -20.63
C GLU A 179 -16.60 9.78 -20.04
N ALA A 180 -16.59 8.50 -20.43
CA ALA A 180 -17.46 7.47 -19.87
C ALA A 180 -17.17 7.25 -18.37
N LEU A 181 -15.90 7.13 -17.99
CA LEU A 181 -15.48 6.96 -16.61
C LEU A 181 -15.89 8.15 -15.72
N ASN A 182 -15.57 9.37 -16.16
CA ASN A 182 -15.90 10.58 -15.40
C ASN A 182 -17.42 10.83 -15.39
N GLY A 183 -18.13 10.44 -16.44
CA GLY A 183 -19.60 10.47 -16.50
C GLY A 183 -20.24 9.60 -15.42
N TRP A 184 -19.70 8.40 -15.19
CA TRP A 184 -20.16 7.54 -14.12
C TRP A 184 -19.92 8.16 -12.73
N PHE A 185 -18.72 8.70 -12.47
CA PHE A 185 -18.44 9.39 -11.20
C PHE A 185 -19.29 10.63 -11.02
N ALA A 186 -19.53 11.41 -12.07
CA ALA A 186 -20.41 12.57 -12.04
C ALA A 186 -21.86 12.19 -11.69
N ALA A 187 -22.37 11.10 -12.28
CA ALA A 187 -23.71 10.58 -11.99
C ALA A 187 -23.85 10.08 -10.54
N ASN A 188 -22.76 9.60 -9.93
CA ASN A 188 -22.75 9.09 -8.56
C ASN A 188 -22.18 10.09 -7.53
N MET A 189 -21.88 11.33 -7.96
CA MET A 189 -21.19 12.33 -7.13
C MET A 189 -21.90 12.61 -5.80
N GLU A 190 -23.23 12.71 -5.80
CA GLU A 190 -23.99 12.95 -4.57
C GLU A 190 -23.89 11.79 -3.57
N SER A 191 -23.90 10.54 -4.05
CA SER A 191 -23.73 9.36 -3.21
C SER A 191 -22.33 9.29 -2.63
N LEU A 192 -21.30 9.55 -3.45
CA LEU A 192 -19.90 9.59 -3.04
C LEU A 192 -19.64 10.70 -2.01
N ASP A 193 -20.19 11.89 -2.26
CA ASP A 193 -20.12 13.02 -1.34
C ASP A 193 -20.77 12.69 0.01
N ARG A 194 -21.97 12.09 0.01
CA ARG A 194 -22.68 11.69 1.23
C ARG A 194 -21.89 10.65 2.03
N ILE A 195 -21.40 9.59 1.38
CA ILE A 195 -20.61 8.55 2.06
C ILE A 195 -19.39 9.18 2.74
N TYR A 196 -18.66 10.03 2.01
CA TYR A 196 -17.48 10.69 2.57
C TYR A 196 -17.83 11.69 3.69
N ASP A 197 -18.89 12.45 3.55
CA ASP A 197 -19.37 13.39 4.57
C ASP A 197 -19.77 12.67 5.86
N ASP A 198 -20.47 11.54 5.74
CA ASP A 198 -20.86 10.72 6.88
C ASP A 198 -19.62 10.03 7.52
N LEU A 199 -18.62 9.61 6.73
CA LEU A 199 -17.32 9.13 7.25
C LEU A 199 -16.58 10.22 8.02
N VAL A 200 -16.53 11.45 7.51
CA VAL A 200 -15.88 12.58 8.20
C VAL A 200 -16.57 12.88 9.53
N LYS A 201 -17.91 12.90 9.56
CA LYS A 201 -18.67 13.12 10.79
C LYS A 201 -18.40 12.04 11.83
N ILE A 202 -18.44 10.76 11.43
CA ILE A 202 -18.26 9.64 12.35
C ILE A 202 -16.84 9.56 12.88
N ARG A 203 -15.83 9.79 12.04
CA ARG A 203 -14.42 9.86 12.43
C ARG A 203 -14.14 11.02 13.37
N THR A 204 -14.75 12.20 13.11
CA THR A 204 -14.69 13.34 14.04
C THR A 204 -15.33 13.01 15.38
N LYS A 205 -16.48 12.32 15.39
CA LYS A 205 -17.15 11.87 16.62
C LYS A 205 -16.28 10.89 17.40
N ILE A 206 -15.62 9.94 16.71
CA ILE A 206 -14.67 8.99 17.33
C ILE A 206 -13.53 9.77 17.99
N ALA A 207 -12.89 10.70 17.27
CA ALA A 207 -11.80 11.51 17.79
C ALA A 207 -12.21 12.27 19.07
N ASN A 208 -13.38 12.92 19.06
CA ASN A 208 -13.88 13.65 20.23
C ASN A 208 -14.15 12.74 21.43
N LYS A 209 -14.68 11.52 21.22
CA LYS A 209 -14.87 10.54 22.30
C LYS A 209 -13.56 10.07 22.89
N LEU A 210 -12.50 9.97 22.07
CA LEU A 210 -11.15 9.63 22.52
C LEU A 210 -10.38 10.83 23.12
N GLY A 211 -11.00 12.01 23.18
CA GLY A 211 -10.40 13.22 23.77
C GLY A 211 -9.50 14.02 22.82
N PHE A 212 -9.55 13.74 21.53
CA PHE A 212 -8.81 14.48 20.49
C PHE A 212 -9.68 15.59 19.88
N GLU A 213 -9.06 16.72 19.56
CA GLU A 213 -9.74 17.85 18.93
C GLU A 213 -10.11 17.57 17.47
N THR A 214 -9.24 16.87 16.73
CA THR A 214 -9.43 16.48 15.32
C THR A 214 -9.12 15.00 15.12
N TYR A 215 -9.55 14.44 13.97
CA TYR A 215 -9.29 13.03 13.66
C TYR A 215 -7.85 12.75 13.22
N THR A 216 -7.11 13.74 12.72
CA THR A 216 -5.74 13.55 12.21
C THR A 216 -4.81 12.83 13.20
N PRO A 217 -4.69 13.23 14.50
CA PRO A 217 -3.85 12.51 15.44
C PRO A 217 -4.31 11.06 15.69
N VAL A 218 -5.62 10.82 15.63
CA VAL A 218 -6.18 9.46 15.80
C VAL A 218 -5.75 8.58 14.63
N ALA A 219 -5.92 9.07 13.40
CA ALA A 219 -5.53 8.35 12.20
C ALA A 219 -4.03 8.02 12.19
N TYR A 220 -3.17 8.98 12.55
CA TYR A 220 -1.72 8.77 12.64
C TYR A 220 -1.34 7.68 13.66
N LYS A 221 -2.03 7.64 14.80
CA LYS A 221 -1.84 6.57 15.82
C LYS A 221 -2.31 5.20 15.29
N LEU A 222 -3.46 5.16 14.62
CA LEU A 222 -4.00 3.93 14.00
C LEU A 222 -3.07 3.38 12.91
N MET A 223 -2.36 4.26 12.19
CA MET A 223 -1.32 3.88 11.22
C MET A 223 0.00 3.43 11.87
N GLY A 224 0.08 3.39 13.20
CA GLY A 224 1.28 2.94 13.93
C GLY A 224 2.47 3.90 13.85
N ARG A 225 2.26 5.16 13.51
CA ARG A 225 3.32 6.18 13.36
C ARG A 225 3.88 6.59 14.72
N LEU A 226 5.14 6.25 14.99
CA LEU A 226 5.77 6.37 16.30
C LEU A 226 6.69 7.59 16.45
N ASP A 227 7.34 8.03 15.37
CA ASP A 227 8.37 9.05 15.42
C ASP A 227 8.24 10.15 14.34
N TRP A 228 7.08 10.23 13.69
CA TRP A 228 6.70 11.31 12.81
C TRP A 228 5.19 11.61 12.87
N ASP A 229 4.80 12.83 12.52
CA ASP A 229 3.44 13.33 12.64
C ASP A 229 3.02 14.23 11.45
N SER A 230 1.85 14.87 11.54
CA SER A 230 1.34 15.75 10.49
C SER A 230 2.21 16.98 10.23
N SER A 231 3.02 17.41 11.21
CA SER A 231 3.97 18.52 11.00
C SER A 231 5.16 18.08 10.14
N ASP A 232 5.61 16.84 10.29
CA ASP A 232 6.61 16.25 9.40
C ASP A 232 6.06 16.06 7.98
N ALA A 233 4.82 15.54 7.86
CA ALA A 233 4.15 15.40 6.57
C ALA A 233 3.99 16.76 5.86
N LYS A 234 3.69 17.82 6.59
CA LYS A 234 3.60 19.18 6.03
C LYS A 234 4.95 19.64 5.47
N LYS A 235 6.06 19.50 6.22
CA LYS A 235 7.41 19.82 5.71
C LYS A 235 7.76 19.03 4.46
N TYR A 236 7.42 17.73 4.47
CA TYR A 236 7.62 16.87 3.32
C TYR A 236 6.84 17.36 2.09
N ARG A 237 5.57 17.73 2.23
CA ARG A 237 4.77 18.31 1.15
C ARG A 237 5.33 19.64 0.63
N GLU A 238 5.91 20.48 1.51
CA GLU A 238 6.59 21.71 1.12
C GLU A 238 7.81 21.43 0.24
N GLN A 239 8.64 20.44 0.57
CA GLN A 239 9.75 20.00 -0.28
C GLN A 239 9.28 19.44 -1.64
N ILE A 240 8.15 18.68 -1.66
CA ILE A 240 7.57 18.19 -2.92
C ILE A 240 7.19 19.36 -3.84
N LEU A 241 6.57 20.41 -3.29
CA LEU A 241 6.19 21.60 -4.05
C LEU A 241 7.40 22.33 -4.61
N GLU A 242 8.46 22.44 -3.83
CA GLU A 242 9.66 23.15 -4.22
C GLU A 242 10.49 22.39 -5.26
N HIS A 243 10.61 21.08 -5.13
CA HIS A 243 11.59 20.29 -5.88
C HIS A 243 10.96 19.31 -6.88
N ILE A 244 9.92 18.55 -6.47
CA ILE A 244 9.33 17.49 -7.31
C ILE A 244 8.35 18.07 -8.33
N VAL A 245 7.47 18.99 -7.92
CA VAL A 245 6.48 19.59 -8.84
C VAL A 245 7.16 20.21 -10.06
N PRO A 246 8.22 21.04 -9.95
CA PRO A 246 8.91 21.56 -11.13
C PRO A 246 9.52 20.49 -12.03
N LEU A 247 10.05 19.40 -11.45
CA LEU A 247 10.60 18.30 -12.22
C LEU A 247 9.49 17.52 -12.95
N SER A 248 8.38 17.25 -12.28
CA SER A 248 7.24 16.57 -12.91
C SER A 248 6.67 17.37 -14.09
N GLN A 249 6.66 18.72 -14.00
CA GLN A 249 6.26 19.58 -15.11
C GLN A 249 7.19 19.45 -16.33
N LYS A 250 8.50 19.33 -16.12
CA LYS A 250 9.46 19.07 -17.21
C LYS A 250 9.20 17.70 -17.85
N ILE A 251 8.95 16.67 -17.05
CA ILE A 251 8.65 15.32 -17.55
C ILE A 251 7.38 15.33 -18.40
N TYR A 252 6.32 16.05 -17.97
CA TYR A 252 5.10 16.19 -18.77
C TYR A 252 5.33 16.98 -20.07
N ALA A 253 6.16 18.02 -20.04
CA ALA A 253 6.53 18.76 -21.25
C ALA A 253 7.34 17.89 -22.23
N ASP A 254 8.27 17.08 -21.73
CA ASP A 254 9.03 16.12 -22.56
C ASP A 254 8.10 15.02 -23.12
N GLN A 255 7.13 14.55 -22.35
CA GLN A 255 6.09 13.62 -22.81
C GLN A 255 5.27 14.22 -23.95
N ALA A 256 4.82 15.47 -23.80
CA ALA A 256 4.05 16.18 -24.82
C ALA A 256 4.81 16.24 -26.15
N GLN A 257 6.11 16.57 -26.10
CA GLN A 257 6.97 16.58 -27.30
C GLN A 257 7.12 15.18 -27.91
N ARG A 258 7.35 14.16 -27.07
CA ARG A 258 7.56 12.77 -27.49
C ARG A 258 6.33 12.18 -28.17
N ILE A 259 5.13 12.45 -27.66
CA ILE A 259 3.88 11.96 -28.28
C ILE A 259 3.30 12.93 -29.31
N GLY A 260 3.96 14.06 -29.59
CA GLY A 260 3.57 15.02 -30.61
C GLY A 260 2.27 15.81 -30.33
N ILE A 261 1.93 16.01 -29.04
CA ILE A 261 0.73 16.71 -28.61
C ILE A 261 1.12 18.02 -27.88
N GLU A 262 1.01 19.15 -28.54
CA GLU A 262 1.41 20.45 -27.97
C GLU A 262 0.59 20.85 -26.72
N ASN A 263 -0.72 20.61 -26.75
CA ASN A 263 -1.64 20.92 -25.66
C ASN A 263 -2.25 19.64 -25.11
N MET A 264 -1.49 18.94 -24.25
CA MET A 264 -1.99 17.72 -23.59
C MET A 264 -3.19 18.02 -22.72
N LYS A 265 -4.19 17.16 -22.83
CA LYS A 265 -5.34 17.11 -21.95
C LYS A 265 -5.20 15.96 -20.95
N TYR A 266 -6.03 15.95 -19.94
CA TYR A 266 -5.99 14.90 -18.90
C TYR A 266 -6.05 13.47 -19.47
N PHE A 267 -6.72 13.27 -20.60
CA PHE A 267 -6.81 11.97 -21.27
C PHE A 267 -5.59 11.63 -22.13
N ASP A 268 -4.64 12.55 -22.30
CA ASP A 268 -3.38 12.27 -22.97
C ASP A 268 -2.27 11.77 -22.03
N LEU A 269 -2.42 12.01 -20.72
CA LEU A 269 -1.40 11.75 -19.69
C LEU A 269 -1.00 10.27 -19.56
N PRO A 270 -1.90 9.28 -19.75
CA PRO A 270 -1.53 7.86 -19.63
C PRO A 270 -0.67 7.32 -20.76
N LEU A 271 -0.56 8.02 -21.90
CA LEU A 271 0.26 7.59 -23.04
C LEU A 271 1.66 8.20 -22.94
N SER A 272 2.66 7.42 -22.57
CA SER A 272 4.04 7.89 -22.44
C SER A 272 4.82 7.91 -23.77
N PHE A 273 4.48 7.04 -24.73
CA PHE A 273 5.19 6.89 -26.01
C PHE A 273 4.23 6.77 -27.18
N LEU A 274 4.54 7.42 -28.31
CA LEU A 274 3.70 7.37 -29.51
C LEU A 274 3.56 5.95 -30.08
N SER A 275 4.60 5.14 -29.97
CA SER A 275 4.60 3.72 -30.34
C SER A 275 3.81 2.82 -29.38
N GLY A 276 3.34 3.35 -28.25
CA GLY A 276 2.67 2.66 -27.14
C GLY A 276 3.59 2.45 -25.95
N ASN A 277 2.99 2.32 -24.77
CA ASN A 277 3.71 2.02 -23.53
C ASN A 277 4.36 0.64 -23.59
N PRO A 278 5.46 0.38 -22.83
CA PRO A 278 6.14 -0.90 -22.83
C PRO A 278 5.20 -2.03 -22.40
N LYS A 279 5.38 -3.21 -23.01
CA LYS A 279 4.61 -4.41 -22.67
C LYS A 279 5.56 -5.57 -22.41
N PRO A 280 5.28 -6.40 -21.39
CA PRO A 280 6.11 -7.57 -21.12
C PRO A 280 5.97 -8.63 -22.23
N ILE A 281 7.04 -9.41 -22.41
CA ILE A 281 7.12 -10.49 -23.40
C ILE A 281 6.81 -11.81 -22.72
N GLY A 282 5.68 -12.40 -23.05
CA GLY A 282 5.27 -13.72 -22.59
C GLY A 282 4.03 -13.69 -21.70
N ASP A 283 3.64 -14.88 -21.28
CA ASP A 283 2.57 -15.15 -20.34
C ASP A 283 3.12 -15.28 -18.90
N GLU A 284 2.24 -15.59 -17.96
CA GLU A 284 2.59 -15.77 -16.54
C GLU A 284 3.76 -16.74 -16.34
N ASP A 285 3.71 -17.92 -16.98
CA ASP A 285 4.73 -18.95 -16.81
C ASP A 285 6.11 -18.45 -17.23
N LEU A 286 6.19 -17.72 -18.35
CA LEU A 286 7.43 -17.15 -18.84
C LEU A 286 7.91 -16.00 -17.96
N LEU A 287 7.02 -15.14 -17.48
CA LEU A 287 7.38 -14.04 -16.56
C LEU A 287 7.92 -14.57 -15.24
N VAL A 288 7.28 -15.60 -14.67
CA VAL A 288 7.74 -16.26 -13.43
C VAL A 288 9.10 -16.95 -13.64
N ALA A 289 9.30 -17.62 -14.77
CA ALA A 289 10.59 -18.23 -15.09
C ALA A 289 11.72 -17.20 -15.21
N LYS A 290 11.47 -16.07 -15.88
CA LYS A 290 12.43 -14.96 -15.97
C LYS A 290 12.70 -14.31 -14.62
N ALA A 291 11.68 -14.18 -13.78
CA ALA A 291 11.82 -13.67 -12.42
C ALA A 291 12.70 -14.60 -11.57
N LEU A 292 12.54 -15.92 -11.67
CA LEU A 292 13.40 -16.87 -10.98
C LEU A 292 14.88 -16.72 -11.40
N GLU A 293 15.15 -16.59 -12.69
CA GLU A 293 16.51 -16.32 -13.17
C GLU A 293 17.05 -15.01 -12.59
N MET A 294 16.26 -13.94 -12.65
CA MET A 294 16.61 -12.63 -12.13
C MET A 294 16.93 -12.68 -10.63
N TYR A 295 16.07 -13.30 -9.82
CA TYR A 295 16.28 -13.38 -8.38
C TYR A 295 17.46 -14.27 -8.00
N LYS A 296 17.76 -15.32 -8.77
CA LYS A 296 18.99 -16.13 -8.60
C LYS A 296 20.27 -15.37 -8.95
N GLU A 297 20.19 -14.45 -9.91
CA GLU A 297 21.32 -13.60 -10.29
C GLU A 297 21.49 -12.39 -9.33
N LEU A 298 20.40 -11.92 -8.70
CA LEU A 298 20.43 -10.78 -7.78
C LEU A 298 21.15 -11.15 -6.46
N SER A 299 20.74 -12.25 -5.79
CA SER A 299 21.44 -12.78 -4.62
C SER A 299 21.05 -14.23 -4.33
N GLU A 300 21.85 -14.92 -3.51
CA GLU A 300 21.55 -16.28 -3.05
C GLU A 300 20.22 -16.31 -2.29
N GLU A 301 20.00 -15.34 -1.38
CA GLU A 301 18.80 -15.28 -0.55
C GLU A 301 17.52 -15.03 -1.37
N THR A 302 17.57 -14.15 -2.38
CA THR A 302 16.42 -13.91 -3.27
C THR A 302 16.14 -15.10 -4.18
N GLY A 303 17.18 -15.79 -4.64
CA GLY A 303 17.04 -17.01 -5.42
C GLY A 303 16.36 -18.12 -4.63
N GLU A 304 16.83 -18.41 -3.40
CA GLU A 304 16.23 -19.40 -2.51
C GLU A 304 14.77 -19.06 -2.16
N PHE A 305 14.51 -17.79 -1.85
CA PHE A 305 13.17 -17.29 -1.56
C PHE A 305 12.21 -17.56 -2.72
N PHE A 306 12.55 -17.09 -3.92
CA PHE A 306 11.63 -17.12 -5.04
C PHE A 306 11.43 -18.56 -5.57
N GLU A 307 12.48 -19.39 -5.52
CA GLU A 307 12.37 -20.84 -5.80
C GLU A 307 11.43 -21.54 -4.82
N ALA A 308 11.51 -21.21 -3.51
CA ALA A 308 10.59 -21.75 -2.50
C ALA A 308 9.14 -21.31 -2.74
N MET A 309 8.90 -20.06 -3.21
CA MET A 309 7.58 -19.57 -3.60
C MET A 309 6.97 -20.41 -4.73
N ILE A 310 7.75 -20.70 -5.78
CA ILE A 310 7.33 -21.52 -6.93
C ILE A 310 7.05 -22.95 -6.49
N ASP A 311 8.00 -23.58 -5.80
CA ASP A 311 7.91 -24.99 -5.39
C ASP A 311 6.71 -25.26 -4.49
N LYS A 312 6.38 -24.30 -3.63
CA LYS A 312 5.24 -24.41 -2.71
C LYS A 312 3.94 -23.83 -3.28
N GLY A 313 3.94 -23.30 -4.51
CA GLY A 313 2.75 -22.73 -5.15
C GLY A 313 2.17 -21.54 -4.37
N MET A 314 3.05 -20.66 -3.87
CA MET A 314 2.68 -19.51 -3.04
C MET A 314 2.35 -18.26 -3.88
N MET A 315 1.81 -18.45 -5.07
CA MET A 315 1.42 -17.35 -5.97
C MET A 315 0.17 -17.71 -6.76
N ASP A 316 -0.74 -16.74 -6.96
CA ASP A 316 -1.85 -16.79 -7.91
C ASP A 316 -1.88 -15.43 -8.64
N LEU A 317 -1.36 -15.37 -9.86
CA LEU A 317 -0.98 -14.12 -10.51
C LEU A 317 -1.95 -13.68 -11.61
N THR A 318 -2.43 -14.60 -12.47
CA THR A 318 -3.25 -14.23 -13.63
C THR A 318 -4.70 -13.91 -13.26
N THR A 319 -5.25 -12.86 -13.88
CA THR A 319 -6.68 -12.54 -13.76
C THR A 319 -7.57 -13.65 -14.34
N LYS A 320 -8.68 -13.95 -13.67
CA LYS A 320 -9.68 -14.93 -14.09
C LYS A 320 -11.06 -14.57 -13.60
N ASP A 321 -12.09 -15.16 -14.22
CA ASP A 321 -13.48 -14.96 -13.81
C ASP A 321 -13.68 -15.41 -12.36
N GLY A 322 -14.35 -14.57 -11.57
CA GLY A 322 -14.60 -14.81 -10.16
C GLY A 322 -13.42 -14.51 -9.21
N LYS A 323 -12.28 -14.03 -9.71
CA LYS A 323 -11.14 -13.60 -8.89
C LYS A 323 -11.37 -12.20 -8.35
N ALA A 324 -10.96 -11.94 -7.10
CA ALA A 324 -11.01 -10.60 -6.51
C ALA A 324 -10.06 -9.63 -7.26
N PRO A 325 -10.39 -8.33 -7.39
CA PRO A 325 -9.51 -7.35 -8.00
C PRO A 325 -8.35 -6.97 -7.07
N GLY A 326 -7.29 -6.38 -7.64
CA GLY A 326 -6.12 -5.89 -6.90
C GLY A 326 -4.96 -6.88 -6.85
N GLY A 327 -3.96 -6.54 -6.06
CA GLY A 327 -2.79 -7.35 -5.73
C GLY A 327 -2.44 -7.17 -4.27
N TYR A 328 -1.85 -8.17 -3.64
CA TYR A 328 -1.36 -8.10 -2.27
C TYR A 328 -0.40 -9.24 -1.95
N MET A 329 0.45 -9.02 -0.97
CA MET A 329 1.16 -10.06 -0.25
C MET A 329 0.51 -10.29 1.12
N THR A 330 0.42 -11.54 1.55
CA THR A 330 0.10 -11.90 2.94
C THR A 330 1.01 -13.03 3.41
N SER A 331 1.15 -13.19 4.74
CA SER A 331 1.99 -14.22 5.32
C SER A 331 1.15 -15.38 5.87
N LEU A 332 1.67 -16.59 5.72
CA LEU A 332 1.18 -17.80 6.37
C LEU A 332 2.15 -18.15 7.51
N PRO A 333 1.88 -17.68 8.74
CA PRO A 333 2.89 -17.65 9.81
C PRO A 333 3.31 -19.05 10.29
N LEU A 334 2.41 -20.03 10.35
CA LEU A 334 2.75 -21.40 10.73
C LEU A 334 3.41 -22.17 9.58
N THR A 335 3.01 -21.88 8.34
CA THR A 335 3.63 -22.39 7.11
C THR A 335 4.99 -21.73 6.87
N GLN A 336 5.26 -20.58 7.50
CA GLN A 336 6.47 -19.77 7.36
C GLN A 336 6.74 -19.36 5.91
N MET A 337 5.67 -19.00 5.17
CA MET A 337 5.76 -18.57 3.79
C MET A 337 4.86 -17.38 3.54
N PRO A 338 5.30 -16.42 2.73
CA PRO A 338 4.42 -15.41 2.15
C PRO A 338 3.62 -16.02 0.99
N PHE A 339 2.50 -15.37 0.65
CA PHE A 339 1.69 -15.66 -0.52
C PHE A 339 1.47 -14.37 -1.33
N ILE A 340 1.68 -14.43 -2.65
CA ILE A 340 1.45 -13.32 -3.57
C ILE A 340 0.18 -13.58 -4.37
N PHE A 341 -0.75 -12.61 -4.31
CA PHE A 341 -1.96 -12.56 -5.12
C PHE A 341 -1.87 -11.36 -6.08
N SER A 342 -2.22 -11.54 -7.35
CA SER A 342 -2.21 -10.50 -8.36
C SER A 342 -3.26 -10.74 -9.45
N ASN A 343 -3.36 -9.81 -10.41
CA ASN A 343 -4.29 -9.87 -11.54
C ASN A 343 -3.58 -9.44 -12.84
N PHE A 344 -2.64 -10.23 -13.32
CA PHE A 344 -1.91 -9.97 -14.56
C PHE A 344 -2.85 -9.77 -15.75
N ASN A 345 -2.57 -8.75 -16.55
CA ASN A 345 -3.43 -8.30 -17.66
C ASN A 345 -2.68 -7.95 -18.96
N GLY A 346 -1.38 -8.23 -19.06
CA GLY A 346 -0.54 -8.00 -20.24
C GLY A 346 0.01 -6.57 -20.36
N THR A 347 0.00 -5.79 -19.29
CA THR A 347 0.64 -4.46 -19.22
C THR A 347 1.98 -4.51 -18.51
N SER A 348 2.78 -3.43 -18.58
CA SER A 348 4.02 -3.32 -17.76
C SER A 348 3.77 -3.51 -16.28
N GLY A 349 2.56 -3.14 -15.81
CA GLY A 349 2.13 -3.33 -14.45
C GLY A 349 2.20 -4.77 -13.94
N ASP A 350 2.20 -5.79 -14.82
CA ASP A 350 2.38 -7.19 -14.40
C ASP A 350 3.78 -7.42 -13.83
N VAL A 351 4.81 -6.82 -14.44
CA VAL A 351 6.20 -6.91 -13.97
C VAL A 351 6.39 -6.02 -12.73
N ASP A 352 5.82 -4.81 -12.75
CA ASP A 352 5.87 -3.90 -11.60
C ASP A 352 5.27 -4.57 -10.35
N VAL A 353 4.05 -5.13 -10.47
CA VAL A 353 3.39 -5.83 -9.35
C VAL A 353 4.17 -7.08 -8.94
N LEU A 354 4.72 -7.86 -9.88
CA LEU A 354 5.50 -9.04 -9.56
C LEU A 354 6.73 -8.69 -8.71
N THR A 355 7.47 -7.65 -9.06
CA THR A 355 8.66 -7.22 -8.33
C THR A 355 8.31 -6.50 -7.02
N HIS A 356 7.21 -5.74 -7.01
CA HIS A 356 6.66 -5.08 -5.83
C HIS A 356 6.23 -6.08 -4.76
N GLU A 357 5.32 -6.99 -5.10
CA GLU A 357 4.82 -7.99 -4.14
C GLU A 357 5.94 -8.97 -3.71
N ALA A 358 6.89 -9.26 -4.60
CA ALA A 358 8.08 -10.02 -4.22
C ALA A 358 8.97 -9.27 -3.22
N GLY A 359 9.01 -7.93 -3.25
CA GLY A 359 9.71 -7.12 -2.25
C GLY A 359 9.12 -7.28 -0.85
N HIS A 360 7.78 -7.19 -0.73
CA HIS A 360 7.06 -7.49 0.51
C HIS A 360 7.28 -8.94 0.95
N ALA A 361 7.12 -9.89 0.02
CA ALA A 361 7.24 -11.30 0.30
C ALA A 361 8.67 -11.68 0.73
N PHE A 362 9.69 -11.10 0.12
CA PHE A 362 11.08 -11.31 0.50
C PHE A 362 11.37 -10.80 1.92
N GLN A 363 10.88 -9.62 2.29
CA GLN A 363 10.98 -9.13 3.66
C GLN A 363 10.31 -10.09 4.64
N GLY A 364 9.06 -10.52 4.36
CA GLY A 364 8.33 -11.48 5.18
C GLY A 364 9.04 -12.83 5.29
N TYR A 365 9.65 -13.31 4.19
CA TYR A 365 10.44 -14.53 4.18
C TYR A 365 11.70 -14.44 5.04
N LEU A 366 12.42 -13.31 5.00
CA LEU A 366 13.62 -13.07 5.82
C LEU A 366 13.30 -13.00 7.32
N THR A 367 12.09 -12.65 7.69
CA THR A 367 11.68 -12.44 9.08
C THR A 367 10.65 -13.44 9.59
N ARG A 368 10.40 -14.52 8.81
CA ARG A 368 9.38 -15.55 9.10
C ARG A 368 9.54 -16.25 10.46
N ASP A 369 10.75 -16.27 11.01
CA ASP A 369 11.06 -16.87 12.32
C ASP A 369 11.11 -15.82 13.44
N MET A 370 10.77 -14.56 13.15
CA MET A 370 10.87 -13.46 14.11
C MET A 370 9.85 -13.62 15.24
N TYR A 371 10.33 -13.47 16.47
CA TYR A 371 9.50 -13.49 17.66
C TYR A 371 9.80 -12.27 18.55
N PRO A 372 8.79 -11.60 19.15
CA PRO A 372 7.35 -11.76 18.85
C PRO A 372 7.01 -11.39 17.39
N SER A 373 5.93 -11.97 16.85
CA SER A 373 5.49 -11.74 15.47
C SER A 373 5.13 -10.27 15.21
N GLU A 374 4.70 -9.55 16.24
CA GLU A 374 4.43 -8.10 16.18
C GLU A 374 5.67 -7.27 15.76
N ASN A 375 6.88 -7.83 15.84
CA ASN A 375 8.06 -7.20 15.25
C ASN A 375 8.05 -7.23 13.71
N ASN A 376 7.09 -7.92 13.08
CA ASN A 376 6.84 -7.89 11.64
C ASN A 376 5.67 -6.96 11.25
N ASP A 377 4.99 -6.32 12.21
CA ASP A 377 3.93 -5.36 11.93
C ASP A 377 4.55 -4.03 11.48
N LEU A 378 4.95 -3.97 10.23
CA LEU A 378 5.56 -2.78 9.62
C LEU A 378 4.57 -1.62 9.56
N THR A 379 5.08 -0.39 9.71
CA THR A 379 4.35 0.78 9.23
C THR A 379 4.35 0.79 7.71
N MET A 380 3.29 1.37 7.11
CA MET A 380 3.08 1.25 5.66
C MET A 380 4.20 1.89 4.85
N GLU A 381 4.75 3.02 5.30
CA GLU A 381 5.88 3.68 4.62
C GLU A 381 7.16 2.83 4.61
N ILE A 382 7.35 1.96 5.60
CA ILE A 382 8.47 1.01 5.62
C ILE A 382 8.15 -0.22 4.76
N ALA A 383 6.93 -0.75 4.85
CA ALA A 383 6.49 -1.86 4.01
C ALA A 383 6.65 -1.52 2.52
N GLU A 384 6.14 -0.34 2.10
CA GLU A 384 6.25 0.13 0.72
C GLU A 384 7.69 0.50 0.32
N THR A 385 8.55 0.85 1.28
CA THR A 385 9.98 1.01 1.00
C THR A 385 10.61 -0.32 0.56
N HIS A 386 10.20 -1.45 1.16
CA HIS A 386 10.70 -2.76 0.75
C HIS A 386 10.26 -3.12 -0.67
N SER A 387 8.97 -2.96 -0.99
CA SER A 387 8.41 -3.30 -2.30
C SER A 387 8.96 -2.41 -3.41
N MET A 388 8.85 -1.09 -3.27
CA MET A 388 9.30 -0.12 -4.28
C MET A 388 10.83 -0.16 -4.49
N SER A 389 11.61 -0.46 -3.46
CA SER A 389 13.06 -0.63 -3.63
C SER A 389 13.41 -1.89 -4.42
N MET A 390 12.68 -2.99 -4.21
CA MET A 390 12.88 -4.21 -4.98
C MET A 390 12.62 -3.99 -6.47
N GLU A 391 11.61 -3.19 -6.84
CA GLU A 391 11.37 -2.80 -8.23
C GLU A 391 12.63 -2.18 -8.87
N PHE A 392 13.36 -1.31 -8.14
CA PHE A 392 14.59 -0.69 -8.64
C PHE A 392 15.79 -1.64 -8.63
N PHE A 393 15.96 -2.46 -7.61
CA PHE A 393 17.03 -3.45 -7.58
C PHE A 393 16.95 -4.45 -8.74
N THR A 394 15.75 -4.69 -9.27
CA THR A 394 15.53 -5.59 -10.40
C THR A 394 15.71 -4.92 -11.78
N HIS A 395 15.90 -3.61 -11.85
CA HIS A 395 16.12 -2.87 -13.11
C HIS A 395 17.15 -3.50 -14.04
N PRO A 396 18.33 -3.97 -13.58
CA PRO A 396 19.35 -4.55 -14.48
C PRO A 396 18.86 -5.72 -15.35
N TRP A 397 17.74 -6.35 -14.98
CA TRP A 397 17.18 -7.52 -15.68
C TRP A 397 15.94 -7.21 -16.54
N MET A 398 15.49 -5.96 -16.60
CA MET A 398 14.25 -5.62 -17.32
C MET A 398 14.32 -5.88 -18.83
N GLU A 399 15.52 -5.98 -19.43
CA GLU A 399 15.67 -6.44 -20.79
C GLU A 399 15.14 -7.87 -21.00
N LYS A 400 15.23 -8.75 -19.98
CA LYS A 400 14.64 -10.10 -20.02
C LYS A 400 13.12 -10.04 -20.19
N PHE A 401 12.44 -9.05 -19.59
CA PHE A 401 10.99 -8.91 -19.58
C PHE A 401 10.47 -8.10 -20.78
N PHE A 402 11.16 -7.03 -21.16
CA PHE A 402 10.67 -6.07 -22.15
C PHE A 402 11.42 -6.09 -23.48
N GLY A 403 12.58 -6.78 -23.57
CA GLY A 403 13.38 -6.85 -24.80
C GLY A 403 13.71 -5.46 -25.37
N GLU A 404 13.28 -5.18 -26.60
CA GLU A 404 13.53 -3.88 -27.26
C GLU A 404 12.84 -2.70 -26.58
N ASP A 405 11.77 -2.91 -25.81
CA ASP A 405 11.04 -1.88 -25.06
C ASP A 405 11.63 -1.60 -23.67
N SER A 406 12.76 -2.23 -23.28
CA SER A 406 13.38 -2.05 -21.96
C SER A 406 13.75 -0.60 -21.67
N GLU A 407 14.27 0.15 -22.66
CA GLU A 407 14.57 1.60 -22.49
C GLU A 407 13.32 2.43 -22.20
N LYS A 408 12.19 2.10 -22.80
CA LYS A 408 10.90 2.72 -22.51
C LYS A 408 10.46 2.41 -21.08
N TYR A 409 10.63 1.15 -20.65
CA TYR A 409 10.31 0.75 -19.29
C TYR A 409 11.15 1.51 -18.26
N TYR A 410 12.47 1.58 -18.42
CA TYR A 410 13.35 2.34 -17.53
C TYR A 410 12.95 3.80 -17.42
N TYR A 411 12.61 4.42 -18.55
CA TYR A 411 12.13 5.80 -18.55
C TYR A 411 10.79 5.94 -17.83
N ASP A 412 9.82 5.12 -18.21
CA ASP A 412 8.43 5.26 -17.74
C ASP A 412 8.30 4.94 -16.26
N HIS A 413 9.02 3.94 -15.77
CA HIS A 413 9.01 3.57 -14.35
C HIS A 413 9.46 4.74 -13.46
N ILE A 414 10.62 5.33 -13.73
CA ILE A 414 11.12 6.47 -12.94
C ILE A 414 10.28 7.73 -13.17
N ALA A 415 9.92 8.02 -14.42
CA ALA A 415 9.12 9.19 -14.76
C ALA A 415 7.72 9.14 -14.11
N SER A 416 7.08 7.98 -14.12
CA SER A 416 5.77 7.76 -13.51
C SER A 416 5.83 7.84 -11.98
N ALA A 417 6.88 7.30 -11.36
CA ALA A 417 7.13 7.44 -9.92
C ALA A 417 7.29 8.91 -9.51
N ILE A 418 8.07 9.70 -10.28
CA ILE A 418 8.20 11.15 -10.02
C ILE A 418 6.87 11.89 -10.22
N LYS A 419 6.10 11.55 -11.28
CA LYS A 419 4.78 12.16 -11.56
C LYS A 419 3.73 11.82 -10.50
N PHE A 420 3.84 10.66 -9.85
CA PHE A 420 2.94 10.19 -8.82
C PHE A 420 3.03 10.98 -7.50
N ILE A 421 4.25 11.34 -7.07
CA ILE A 421 4.51 11.99 -5.77
C ILE A 421 3.67 13.25 -5.55
N PRO A 422 3.57 14.22 -6.49
CA PRO A 422 2.71 15.39 -6.31
C PRO A 422 1.22 15.05 -6.13
N TYR A 423 0.72 14.03 -6.83
CA TYR A 423 -0.65 13.57 -6.64
C TYR A 423 -0.89 13.02 -5.22
N GLY A 424 -0.01 12.14 -4.75
CA GLY A 424 -0.10 11.59 -3.40
C GLY A 424 -0.06 12.68 -2.32
N ALA A 425 0.83 13.66 -2.48
CA ALA A 425 0.92 14.82 -1.58
C ALA A 425 -0.35 15.68 -1.60
N SER A 426 -0.99 15.86 -2.77
CA SER A 426 -2.26 16.59 -2.88
C SER A 426 -3.41 15.91 -2.14
N ILE A 427 -3.46 14.58 -2.15
CA ILE A 427 -4.43 13.79 -1.41
C ILE A 427 -4.24 13.94 0.11
N ASP A 428 -3.00 13.94 0.58
CA ASP A 428 -2.70 14.13 1.99
C ASP A 428 -3.05 15.54 2.50
N GLU A 429 -2.66 16.60 1.76
CA GLU A 429 -3.03 17.98 2.10
C GLU A 429 -4.55 18.17 2.13
N PHE A 430 -5.27 17.50 1.23
CA PHE A 430 -6.73 17.53 1.21
C PHE A 430 -7.33 16.89 2.47
N GLN A 431 -6.82 15.74 2.92
CA GLN A 431 -7.30 15.10 4.14
C GLN A 431 -7.03 15.95 5.38
N GLU A 432 -5.85 16.57 5.47
CA GLU A 432 -5.55 17.50 6.56
C GLU A 432 -6.58 18.65 6.62
N TYR A 433 -6.89 19.25 5.46
CA TYR A 433 -7.94 20.27 5.39
C TYR A 433 -9.31 19.74 5.83
N VAL A 434 -9.72 18.57 5.36
CA VAL A 434 -11.03 17.99 5.66
C VAL A 434 -11.22 17.74 7.15
N TYR A 435 -10.26 17.14 7.82
CA TYR A 435 -10.35 16.83 9.25
C TYR A 435 -10.08 18.03 10.16
N ALA A 436 -9.42 19.07 9.66
CA ALA A 436 -9.37 20.38 10.33
C ALA A 436 -10.67 21.18 10.15
N ASN A 437 -11.49 20.89 9.12
CA ASN A 437 -12.74 21.58 8.81
C ASN A 437 -13.90 20.60 8.63
N PRO A 438 -14.26 19.80 9.65
CA PRO A 438 -15.22 18.70 9.50
C PRO A 438 -16.64 19.16 9.15
N SER A 439 -16.98 20.43 9.39
CA SER A 439 -18.27 21.06 9.05
C SER A 439 -18.32 21.59 7.62
N ALA A 440 -17.22 21.57 6.86
CA ALA A 440 -17.23 22.00 5.46
C ALA A 440 -18.18 21.11 4.64
N SER A 441 -19.01 21.74 3.80
CA SER A 441 -19.92 21.03 2.92
C SER A 441 -19.17 20.23 1.83
N PRO A 442 -19.78 19.22 1.23
CA PRO A 442 -19.19 18.49 0.10
C PRO A 442 -18.73 19.41 -1.04
N LYS A 443 -19.50 20.43 -1.35
CA LYS A 443 -19.14 21.43 -2.37
C LYS A 443 -17.87 22.21 -2.00
N GLU A 444 -17.75 22.65 -0.75
CA GLU A 444 -16.55 23.35 -0.26
C GLU A 444 -15.33 22.43 -0.26
N ARG A 445 -15.48 21.16 0.10
CA ARG A 445 -14.41 20.16 0.03
C ARG A 445 -13.95 19.96 -1.42
N ARG A 446 -14.86 19.79 -2.38
CA ARG A 446 -14.48 19.69 -3.81
C ARG A 446 -13.76 20.94 -4.30
N ALA A 447 -14.26 22.13 -3.98
CA ALA A 447 -13.60 23.39 -4.36
C ALA A 447 -12.18 23.49 -3.77
N LYS A 448 -12.02 23.08 -2.49
CA LYS A 448 -10.70 23.08 -1.84
C LYS A 448 -9.76 22.05 -2.45
N TYR A 449 -10.26 20.85 -2.78
CA TYR A 449 -9.42 19.87 -3.49
C TYR A 449 -8.94 20.42 -4.83
N ARG A 450 -9.80 21.06 -5.62
CA ARG A 450 -9.39 21.66 -6.91
C ARG A 450 -8.34 22.76 -6.74
N GLU A 451 -8.41 23.56 -5.66
CA GLU A 451 -7.38 24.55 -5.32
C GLU A 451 -6.04 23.85 -5.02
N ILE A 452 -6.05 22.81 -4.16
CA ILE A 452 -4.88 22.03 -3.81
C ILE A 452 -4.33 21.33 -5.06
N GLU A 453 -5.17 20.69 -5.85
CA GLU A 453 -4.79 20.00 -7.07
C GLU A 453 -4.04 20.92 -8.04
N LYS A 454 -4.52 22.14 -8.27
CA LYS A 454 -3.83 23.13 -9.11
C LYS A 454 -2.43 23.51 -8.60
N LYS A 455 -2.22 23.43 -7.30
CA LYS A 455 -0.91 23.70 -6.68
C LYS A 455 0.10 22.59 -6.96
N TYR A 456 -0.33 21.32 -6.87
CA TYR A 456 0.54 20.16 -7.05
C TYR A 456 0.63 19.67 -8.50
N LEU A 457 -0.45 19.83 -9.27
CA LEU A 457 -0.61 19.32 -10.63
C LEU A 457 -1.00 20.44 -11.60
N PRO A 458 -0.16 21.50 -11.74
CA PRO A 458 -0.51 22.68 -12.53
C PRO A 458 -0.63 22.41 -14.03
N HIS A 459 -0.14 21.25 -14.53
CA HIS A 459 -0.27 20.84 -15.93
C HIS A 459 -1.66 20.32 -16.30
N LEU A 460 -2.53 20.03 -15.31
CA LEU A 460 -3.83 19.42 -15.58
C LEU A 460 -4.78 20.37 -16.31
N ASP A 461 -5.08 20.03 -17.55
CA ASP A 461 -6.14 20.64 -18.36
C ASP A 461 -7.27 19.62 -18.54
N TYR A 462 -8.41 19.91 -17.94
CA TYR A 462 -9.58 19.04 -17.95
C TYR A 462 -10.50 19.22 -19.16
N ASP A 463 -10.10 20.04 -20.12
CA ASP A 463 -10.81 20.26 -21.38
C ASP A 463 -12.30 20.62 -21.17
N GLY A 464 -12.61 21.37 -20.11
CA GLY A 464 -13.96 21.78 -19.76
C GLY A 464 -14.84 20.69 -19.11
N ASN A 465 -14.27 19.55 -18.70
CA ASN A 465 -15.03 18.53 -17.98
C ASN A 465 -15.52 19.08 -16.62
N GLU A 466 -16.82 19.31 -16.50
CA GLU A 466 -17.41 19.96 -15.33
C GLU A 466 -17.16 19.21 -14.02
N TYR A 467 -17.23 17.87 -14.02
CA TYR A 467 -17.00 17.07 -12.82
C TYR A 467 -15.58 17.27 -12.28
N LEU A 468 -14.59 17.23 -13.16
CA LEU A 468 -13.18 17.40 -12.80
C LEU A 468 -12.87 18.86 -12.45
N GLU A 469 -13.38 19.85 -13.21
CA GLU A 469 -13.19 21.27 -12.90
C GLU A 469 -13.82 21.68 -11.57
N ASN A 470 -14.91 21.03 -11.17
CA ASN A 470 -15.52 21.20 -9.85
C ASN A 470 -14.82 20.40 -8.73
N GLY A 471 -13.66 19.76 -9.00
CA GLY A 471 -12.85 19.08 -8.01
C GLY A 471 -13.34 17.69 -7.61
N GLY A 472 -14.03 16.97 -8.51
CA GLY A 472 -14.56 15.62 -8.25
C GLY A 472 -13.51 14.51 -8.30
N ARG A 473 -12.32 14.76 -8.87
CA ARG A 473 -11.31 13.71 -9.12
C ARG A 473 -10.96 12.87 -7.89
N TRP A 474 -10.88 13.44 -6.71
CA TRP A 474 -10.53 12.73 -5.47
C TRP A 474 -11.51 11.61 -5.10
N GLN A 475 -12.77 11.70 -5.56
CA GLN A 475 -13.81 10.73 -5.21
C GLN A 475 -13.52 9.30 -5.70
N ARG A 476 -12.64 9.16 -6.68
CA ARG A 476 -12.16 7.85 -7.15
C ARG A 476 -11.01 7.28 -6.33
N GLN A 477 -10.45 8.07 -5.39
CA GLN A 477 -9.34 7.62 -4.54
C GLN A 477 -9.87 6.84 -3.34
N LEU A 478 -9.83 5.52 -3.44
CA LEU A 478 -10.32 4.56 -2.45
C LEU A 478 -9.85 4.89 -1.02
N HIS A 479 -8.55 5.12 -0.85
CA HIS A 479 -7.90 5.34 0.46
C HIS A 479 -8.50 6.48 1.28
N LEU A 480 -9.09 7.50 0.65
CA LEU A 480 -9.80 8.57 1.38
C LEU A 480 -10.99 8.04 2.17
N TYR A 481 -11.67 7.04 1.64
CA TYR A 481 -12.83 6.41 2.26
C TYR A 481 -12.44 5.32 3.26
N THR A 482 -11.40 4.52 2.94
CA THR A 482 -11.04 3.31 3.68
C THR A 482 -9.96 3.55 4.72
N ASP A 483 -8.84 4.19 4.34
CA ASP A 483 -7.61 4.26 5.10
C ASP A 483 -7.06 5.70 5.15
N PRO A 484 -7.68 6.59 5.97
CA PRO A 484 -7.29 7.98 6.03
C PRO A 484 -5.82 8.19 6.36
N PHE A 485 -5.16 9.06 5.57
CA PHE A 485 -3.75 9.40 5.68
C PHE A 485 -2.74 8.30 5.28
N TYR A 486 -3.21 7.16 4.74
CA TYR A 486 -2.30 6.14 4.25
C TYR A 486 -1.60 6.56 2.94
N TYR A 487 -2.29 7.24 2.04
CA TYR A 487 -1.82 7.46 0.67
C TYR A 487 -0.48 8.20 0.55
N ILE A 488 -0.11 9.00 1.55
CA ILE A 488 1.20 9.69 1.61
C ILE A 488 2.36 8.71 1.79
N ASP A 489 2.12 7.56 2.43
CA ASP A 489 3.15 6.57 2.75
C ASP A 489 3.81 6.00 1.49
N TYR A 490 3.03 5.82 0.41
CA TYR A 490 3.59 5.47 -0.91
C TYR A 490 4.60 6.50 -1.41
N THR A 491 4.33 7.79 -1.21
CA THR A 491 5.24 8.84 -1.68
C THR A 491 6.49 8.92 -0.84
N ILE A 492 6.38 8.71 0.48
CA ILE A 492 7.51 8.63 1.42
C ILE A 492 8.40 7.43 1.05
N ALA A 493 7.79 6.27 0.85
CA ALA A 493 8.46 5.06 0.41
C ALA A 493 9.16 5.23 -0.95
N GLN A 494 8.54 5.95 -1.88
CA GLN A 494 9.13 6.25 -3.18
C GLN A 494 10.42 7.07 -3.07
N ILE A 495 10.49 8.03 -2.14
CA ILE A 495 11.74 8.77 -1.88
C ILE A 495 12.81 7.85 -1.30
N ASN A 496 12.45 6.92 -0.40
CA ASN A 496 13.38 5.94 0.12
C ASN A 496 13.88 4.99 -0.98
N ALA A 497 12.98 4.51 -1.85
CA ALA A 497 13.34 3.67 -2.99
C ALA A 497 14.25 4.40 -3.98
N PHE A 498 14.02 5.68 -4.23
CA PHE A 498 14.95 6.50 -5.04
C PHE A 498 16.33 6.65 -4.39
N GLN A 499 16.41 6.74 -3.06
CA GLN A 499 17.71 6.74 -2.38
C GLN A 499 18.43 5.39 -2.60
N TYR A 500 17.70 4.26 -2.50
CA TYR A 500 18.28 2.95 -2.82
C TYR A 500 18.70 2.84 -4.27
N PHE A 501 17.87 3.29 -5.21
CA PHE A 501 18.23 3.30 -6.63
C PHE A 501 19.52 4.11 -6.91
N VAL A 502 19.63 5.28 -6.30
CA VAL A 502 20.84 6.10 -6.41
C VAL A 502 22.06 5.42 -5.77
N MET A 503 21.89 4.82 -4.60
CA MET A 503 22.94 4.08 -3.91
C MET A 503 23.39 2.85 -4.71
N ASP A 504 22.44 2.16 -5.34
CA ASP A 504 22.68 0.98 -6.16
C ASP A 504 23.50 1.30 -7.40
N MET A 505 23.19 2.40 -8.09
CA MET A 505 24.00 2.91 -9.21
C MET A 505 25.45 3.24 -8.80
N GLU A 506 25.67 3.67 -7.57
CA GLU A 506 27.00 4.00 -7.06
C GLU A 506 27.76 2.77 -6.55
N ASN A 507 27.09 1.90 -5.83
CA ASN A 507 27.65 0.68 -5.24
C ASN A 507 26.54 -0.31 -4.87
N HIS A 508 26.32 -1.29 -5.73
CA HIS A 508 25.31 -2.33 -5.55
C HIS A 508 25.44 -3.08 -4.22
N GLU A 509 26.64 -3.57 -3.89
CA GLU A 509 26.88 -4.35 -2.67
C GLU A 509 26.47 -3.56 -1.42
N LYS A 510 26.87 -2.29 -1.34
CA LYS A 510 26.49 -1.40 -0.22
C LYS A 510 24.99 -1.16 -0.15
N ALA A 511 24.32 -0.94 -1.29
CA ALA A 511 22.88 -0.70 -1.36
C ALA A 511 22.12 -1.95 -0.93
N TRP A 512 22.53 -3.10 -1.44
CA TRP A 512 21.91 -4.39 -1.12
C TRP A 512 22.06 -4.76 0.35
N ASP A 513 23.26 -4.64 0.93
CA ASP A 513 23.51 -4.87 2.36
C ASP A 513 22.63 -3.98 3.24
N SER A 514 22.49 -2.70 2.86
CA SER A 514 21.62 -1.74 3.55
C SER A 514 20.16 -2.17 3.46
N TYR A 515 19.69 -2.59 2.29
CA TYR A 515 18.32 -3.05 2.07
C TYR A 515 18.02 -4.33 2.87
N ILE A 516 18.90 -5.34 2.82
CA ILE A 516 18.78 -6.55 3.64
C ILE A 516 18.74 -6.22 5.13
N LYS A 517 19.56 -5.26 5.57
CA LYS A 517 19.54 -4.78 6.96
C LYS A 517 18.19 -4.17 7.32
N LEU A 518 17.61 -3.34 6.44
CA LEU A 518 16.27 -2.75 6.63
C LEU A 518 15.20 -3.85 6.77
N CYS A 519 15.20 -4.82 5.85
CA CYS A 519 14.29 -5.97 5.93
C CYS A 519 14.38 -6.70 7.28
N LYS A 520 15.59 -6.95 7.79
CA LYS A 520 15.84 -7.67 9.06
C LYS A 520 15.56 -6.83 10.31
N ILE A 521 15.65 -5.49 10.23
CA ILE A 521 15.21 -4.59 11.30
C ILE A 521 13.69 -4.73 11.49
N SER A 522 12.96 -4.82 10.37
CA SER A 522 11.51 -4.94 10.37
C SER A 522 10.87 -3.84 11.26
N ALA A 523 9.90 -4.18 12.09
CA ALA A 523 9.20 -3.23 12.96
C ALA A 523 9.86 -3.01 14.33
N LYS A 524 11.12 -3.43 14.52
CA LYS A 524 11.85 -3.27 15.80
C LYS A 524 12.25 -1.83 16.10
N LEU A 525 12.30 -0.97 15.09
CA LEU A 525 12.62 0.45 15.22
C LEU A 525 11.52 1.31 14.60
N PRO A 526 11.23 2.49 15.18
CA PRO A 526 10.43 3.52 14.51
C PRO A 526 11.07 3.96 13.19
N THR A 527 10.26 4.45 12.25
CA THR A 527 10.63 4.74 10.86
C THR A 527 11.90 5.57 10.70
N LYS A 528 11.97 6.78 11.29
CA LYS A 528 13.15 7.65 11.16
C LYS A 528 14.42 6.99 11.71
N LYS A 529 14.28 6.19 12.78
CA LYS A 529 15.41 5.45 13.35
C LYS A 529 15.84 4.29 12.47
N ALA A 530 14.88 3.55 11.89
CA ALA A 530 15.17 2.46 10.96
C ALA A 530 15.92 2.96 9.73
N LEU A 531 15.45 4.04 9.09
CA LEU A 531 16.11 4.66 7.94
C LEU A 531 17.55 5.09 8.27
N LYS A 532 17.73 5.79 9.39
CA LYS A 532 19.07 6.21 9.84
C LYS A 532 20.01 5.02 10.10
N GLU A 533 19.50 3.95 10.68
CA GLU A 533 20.28 2.75 11.01
C GLU A 533 20.85 2.06 9.76
N VAL A 534 20.16 2.19 8.62
CA VAL A 534 20.59 1.64 7.34
C VAL A 534 21.28 2.66 6.43
N GLY A 535 21.46 3.89 6.90
CA GLY A 535 22.17 4.94 6.17
C GLY A 535 21.35 5.69 5.12
N LEU A 536 20.00 5.57 5.19
CA LEU A 536 19.09 6.43 4.43
C LEU A 536 18.83 7.73 5.19
N GLU A 537 18.65 8.82 4.45
CA GLU A 537 18.18 10.09 5.00
C GLU A 537 16.65 10.07 5.10
N SER A 538 16.12 10.67 6.16
CA SER A 538 14.67 10.76 6.32
C SER A 538 14.05 11.66 5.24
N PRO A 539 12.98 11.24 4.54
CA PRO A 539 12.28 12.11 3.57
C PRO A 539 11.71 13.40 4.18
N PHE A 540 11.56 13.45 5.51
CA PHE A 540 11.09 14.62 6.25
C PHE A 540 12.21 15.65 6.52
N ASP A 541 13.47 15.28 6.32
CA ASP A 541 14.61 16.17 6.56
C ASP A 541 14.87 17.06 5.33
N ASP A 542 15.18 18.32 5.59
CA ASP A 542 15.47 19.29 4.54
C ASP A 542 16.67 18.84 3.69
N GLY A 543 16.54 18.94 2.37
CA GLY A 543 17.59 18.61 1.41
C GLY A 543 17.66 17.13 1.01
N THR A 544 16.91 16.21 1.63
CA THR A 544 16.89 14.79 1.22
C THR A 544 16.42 14.64 -0.21
N ILE A 545 15.31 15.28 -0.57
CA ILE A 545 14.76 15.27 -1.93
C ILE A 545 15.71 15.95 -2.90
N GLU A 546 16.22 17.14 -2.55
CA GLU A 546 17.12 17.92 -3.40
C GLU A 546 18.37 17.14 -3.83
N LYS A 547 18.94 16.30 -2.95
CA LYS A 547 20.15 15.52 -3.22
C LYS A 547 19.95 14.41 -4.26
N ILE A 548 18.78 13.79 -4.32
CA ILE A 548 18.53 12.65 -5.22
C ILE A 548 18.10 13.07 -6.62
N LEU A 549 17.40 14.20 -6.76
CA LEU A 549 16.82 14.63 -8.04
C LEU A 549 17.83 14.84 -9.19
N PRO A 550 19.01 15.42 -8.98
CA PRO A 550 20.00 15.56 -10.05
C PRO A 550 20.43 14.22 -10.63
N LYS A 551 20.55 13.17 -9.79
CA LYS A 551 20.96 11.83 -10.21
C LYS A 551 19.85 11.15 -11.02
N LEU A 552 18.59 11.25 -10.57
CA LEU A 552 17.42 10.74 -11.31
C LEU A 552 17.28 11.45 -12.66
N THR A 553 17.44 12.77 -12.69
CA THR A 553 17.38 13.56 -13.92
C THR A 553 18.52 13.18 -14.89
N SER A 554 19.72 12.97 -14.36
CA SER A 554 20.87 12.52 -15.14
C SER A 554 20.64 11.13 -15.74
N TYR A 555 20.07 10.20 -14.96
CA TYR A 555 19.72 8.87 -15.45
C TYR A 555 18.69 8.92 -16.57
N LEU A 556 17.56 9.63 -16.38
CA LEU A 556 16.57 9.83 -17.43
C LEU A 556 17.15 10.45 -18.71
N GLY A 557 18.09 11.39 -18.55
CA GLY A 557 18.80 12.03 -19.67
C GLY A 557 19.83 11.15 -20.37
N SER A 558 20.26 10.04 -19.75
CA SER A 558 21.24 9.10 -20.32
C SER A 558 20.61 8.02 -21.19
N LEU A 559 19.29 7.82 -21.08
CA LEU A 559 18.57 6.80 -21.86
C LEU A 559 18.55 7.15 -23.36
N ASP A 560 18.52 6.10 -24.20
CA ASP A 560 18.58 6.27 -25.65
C ASP A 560 17.29 6.90 -26.18
N LYS A 561 17.38 8.16 -26.59
CA LYS A 561 16.25 8.94 -27.11
C LYS A 561 15.60 8.36 -28.37
N GLU A 562 16.31 7.56 -29.14
CA GLU A 562 15.74 6.91 -30.34
C GLU A 562 14.84 5.72 -29.94
N LYS A 563 15.16 5.05 -28.83
CA LYS A 563 14.39 3.93 -28.31
C LYS A 563 13.18 4.34 -27.48
N ILE A 564 13.19 5.54 -26.91
CA ILE A 564 12.10 6.08 -26.08
C ILE A 564 11.14 7.02 -26.84
N LYS A 565 11.01 6.86 -28.17
CA LYS A 565 10.06 7.64 -28.99
C LYS A 565 8.66 7.07 -29.01
#